data_0742de81ea4b922f4fe85503b6bc287b
#
_entry.id   0742de81ea4b922f4fe85503b6bc287b
#
_cell.length_a   1.000
_cell.length_b   1.000
_cell.length_c   1.000
_cell.angle_alpha   90.00
_cell.angle_beta   90.00
_cell.angle_gamma   90.00
#
_symmetry.space_group_name_H-M   'P 1'
#
loop_
_entity.id
_entity.type
_entity.pdbx_description
1 polymer ?
#
loop_
_entity_poly.entity_id
_entity_poly.type
_entity_poly.pdbx_seq_one_letter_code
_entity_poly.pdbx_strand_id
1 'polypeptide(L)'
;MRIAIIVISCLLWLWFLGCTFTWKFGKVLLVEGMGLKSIEFTALVLFTIGIGGFLLWEQVGKWILLAELALWLVAQFFSHEYFTIFGVSDWKLKGYNECFAGTVKLFPVSKTRLIPDLYHIILHLLILADLVLTSILLFVN
;
A
#
# COMPACT_ATOMS: atom_id res chain seq x y z
N MET A 1 18.30 -3.12 13.42
CA MET A 1 17.66 -3.27 12.08
C MET A 1 16.40 -4.13 12.15
N ARG A 2 16.46 -5.40 12.56
CA ARG A 2 15.33 -6.34 12.63
C ARG A 2 14.08 -5.75 13.33
N ILE A 3 14.23 -5.16 14.52
CA ILE A 3 13.09 -4.56 15.25
C ILE A 3 12.43 -3.44 14.44
N ALA A 4 13.22 -2.60 13.75
CA ALA A 4 12.68 -1.53 12.93
C ALA A 4 11.84 -2.07 11.77
N ILE A 5 12.29 -3.13 11.11
CA ILE A 5 11.52 -3.82 10.05
C ILE A 5 10.22 -4.38 10.61
N ILE A 6 10.26 -5.09 11.74
CA ILE A 6 9.05 -5.63 12.38
C ILE A 6 8.04 -4.51 12.69
N VAL A 7 8.51 -3.40 13.25
CA VAL A 7 7.63 -2.26 13.60
C VAL A 7 7.00 -1.66 12.35
N ILE A 8 7.79 -1.38 11.30
CA ILE A 8 7.25 -0.78 10.08
C ILE A 8 6.33 -1.75 9.33
N SER A 9 6.67 -3.04 9.26
CA SER A 9 5.79 -4.06 8.67
C SER A 9 4.47 -4.21 9.43
N CYS A 10 4.49 -4.16 10.76
CA CYS A 10 3.26 -4.15 11.56
C CYS A 10 2.43 -2.89 11.33
N LEU A 11 3.05 -1.71 11.23
CA LEU A 11 2.35 -0.46 10.91
C LEU A 11 1.75 -0.52 9.50
N LEU A 12 2.49 -1.01 8.53
CA LEU A 12 2.01 -1.22 7.17
C LEU A 12 0.84 -2.20 7.13
N TRP A 13 0.95 -3.32 7.86
CA TRP A 13 -0.12 -4.32 7.96
C TRP A 13 -1.40 -3.71 8.55
N LEU A 14 -1.29 -2.98 9.67
CA LEU A 14 -2.42 -2.29 10.28
C LEU A 14 -3.03 -1.26 9.32
N TRP A 15 -2.19 -0.48 8.64
CA TRP A 15 -2.67 0.51 7.67
C TRP A 15 -3.39 -0.16 6.49
N PHE A 16 -2.85 -1.26 5.98
CA PHE A 16 -3.43 -1.98 4.85
C PHE A 16 -4.76 -2.68 5.16
N LEU A 17 -5.09 -2.92 6.43
CA LEU A 17 -6.43 -3.36 6.83
C LEU A 17 -7.55 -2.46 6.29
N GLY A 18 -7.28 -1.17 6.11
CA GLY A 18 -8.23 -0.24 5.53
C GLY A 18 -8.63 -0.57 4.08
N CYS A 19 -7.76 -1.23 3.30
CA CYS A 19 -8.13 -1.72 1.97
C CYS A 19 -9.15 -2.88 2.02
N THR A 20 -9.23 -3.58 3.15
CA THR A 20 -10.22 -4.65 3.36
C THR A 20 -11.47 -4.14 4.07
N PHE A 21 -11.28 -3.28 5.08
CA PHE A 21 -12.36 -2.76 5.93
C PHE A 21 -12.44 -1.24 5.78
N THR A 22 -13.65 -0.72 5.57
CA THR A 22 -13.86 0.72 5.42
C THR A 22 -13.52 1.47 6.71
N TRP A 23 -12.66 2.49 6.58
CA TRP A 23 -12.32 3.39 7.68
C TRP A 23 -12.99 4.74 7.50
N LYS A 24 -13.99 4.98 8.36
CA LYS A 24 -14.75 6.21 8.38
C LYS A 24 -14.81 6.76 9.81
N PHE A 25 -14.34 7.98 9.98
CA PHE A 25 -14.32 8.67 11.28
C PHE A 25 -15.28 9.86 11.23
N GLY A 26 -16.48 9.65 11.78
CA GLY A 26 -17.54 10.64 11.69
C GLY A 26 -17.97 10.90 10.24
N LYS A 27 -17.72 12.11 9.74
CA LYS A 27 -18.02 12.51 8.35
C LYS A 27 -16.84 12.29 7.38
N VAL A 28 -15.67 11.91 7.90
CA VAL A 28 -14.45 11.75 7.11
C VAL A 28 -14.31 10.29 6.68
N LEU A 29 -14.33 10.02 5.37
CA LEU A 29 -13.99 8.74 4.79
C LEU A 29 -12.48 8.74 4.48
N LEU A 30 -11.73 7.89 5.17
CA LEU A 30 -10.29 7.75 4.93
C LEU A 30 -10.03 6.78 3.78
N VAL A 31 -10.68 5.61 3.80
CA VAL A 31 -10.62 4.60 2.74
C VAL A 31 -11.90 3.76 2.74
N GLU A 32 -12.33 3.36 1.56
CA GLU A 32 -13.41 2.39 1.38
C GLU A 32 -12.80 0.99 1.18
N GLY A 33 -13.16 0.05 2.06
CA GLY A 33 -12.64 -1.31 2.01
C GLY A 33 -13.32 -2.15 0.94
N MET A 34 -12.53 -2.94 0.23
CA MET A 34 -12.98 -3.82 -0.87
C MET A 34 -13.55 -5.15 -0.39
N GLY A 35 -13.47 -5.45 0.91
CA GLY A 35 -14.01 -6.66 1.53
C GLY A 35 -13.12 -7.89 1.43
N LEU A 36 -13.56 -8.99 2.06
CA LEU A 36 -12.79 -10.23 2.22
C LEU A 36 -12.60 -11.04 0.93
N LYS A 37 -13.32 -10.73 -0.15
CA LYS A 37 -13.19 -11.42 -1.44
C LYS A 37 -12.32 -10.65 -2.44
N SER A 38 -11.65 -9.61 -1.98
CA SER A 38 -10.81 -8.75 -2.82
C SER A 38 -9.40 -9.28 -2.97
N ILE A 39 -8.68 -8.75 -3.96
CA ILE A 39 -7.25 -9.00 -4.14
C ILE A 39 -6.43 -8.37 -3.01
N GLU A 40 -6.92 -7.27 -2.44
CA GLU A 40 -6.32 -6.58 -1.30
C GLU A 40 -6.30 -7.48 -0.07
N PHE A 41 -7.39 -8.22 0.19
CA PHE A 41 -7.40 -9.19 1.29
C PHE A 41 -6.42 -10.34 1.04
N THR A 42 -6.35 -10.84 -0.21
CA THR A 42 -5.35 -11.86 -0.56
C THR A 42 -3.92 -11.34 -0.35
N ALA A 43 -3.63 -10.12 -0.76
CA ALA A 43 -2.33 -9.48 -0.53
C ALA A 43 -2.03 -9.32 0.97
N LEU A 44 -3.03 -8.95 1.78
CA LEU A 44 -2.90 -8.86 3.24
C LEU A 44 -2.53 -10.21 3.87
N VAL A 45 -3.15 -11.31 3.41
CA VAL A 45 -2.84 -12.67 3.89
C VAL A 45 -1.41 -13.07 3.51
N LEU A 46 -0.99 -12.83 2.26
CA LEU A 46 0.37 -13.10 1.80
C LEU A 46 1.38 -12.30 2.63
N PHE A 47 1.15 -11.01 2.82
CA PHE A 47 2.03 -10.17 3.63
C PHE A 47 2.11 -10.63 5.09
N THR A 48 1.00 -11.14 5.66
CA THR A 48 1.00 -11.77 6.99
C THR A 48 1.93 -12.99 7.02
N ILE A 49 1.92 -13.81 5.97
CA ILE A 49 2.81 -14.97 5.85
C ILE A 49 4.27 -14.49 5.72
N GLY A 50 4.54 -13.46 4.94
CA GLY A 50 5.87 -12.85 4.80
C GLY A 50 6.43 -12.36 6.14
N ILE A 51 5.64 -11.60 6.90
CA ILE A 51 6.01 -11.15 8.26
C ILE A 51 6.26 -12.36 9.17
N GLY A 52 5.36 -13.34 9.17
CA GLY A 52 5.51 -14.56 9.95
C GLY A 52 6.79 -15.33 9.61
N GLY A 53 7.08 -15.47 8.33
CA GLY A 53 8.32 -16.07 7.82
C GLY A 53 9.56 -15.31 8.28
N PHE A 54 9.53 -13.98 8.25
CA PHE A 54 10.63 -13.14 8.74
C PHE A 54 10.85 -13.26 10.26
N LEU A 55 9.76 -13.39 11.03
CA LEU A 55 9.84 -13.56 12.49
C LEU A 55 10.42 -14.93 12.88
N LEU A 56 10.00 -15.99 12.19
CA LEU A 56 10.36 -17.37 12.54
C LEU A 56 11.70 -17.81 11.92
N TRP A 57 12.00 -17.34 10.71
CA TRP A 57 13.16 -17.75 9.94
C TRP A 57 13.72 -16.58 9.12
N GLU A 58 14.43 -15.68 9.78
CA GLU A 58 14.92 -14.41 9.23
C GLU A 58 15.66 -14.58 7.88
N GLN A 59 16.52 -15.61 7.77
CA GLN A 59 17.34 -15.82 6.55
C GLN A 59 16.52 -16.04 5.28
N VAL A 60 15.39 -16.72 5.38
CA VAL A 60 14.47 -16.95 4.26
C VAL A 60 13.39 -15.86 4.21
N GLY A 61 12.83 -15.52 5.37
CA GLY A 61 11.73 -14.58 5.49
C GLY A 61 12.06 -13.17 4.98
N LYS A 62 13.32 -12.71 5.13
CA LYS A 62 13.75 -11.42 4.57
C LYS A 62 13.62 -11.35 3.05
N TRP A 63 13.90 -12.46 2.34
CA TRP A 63 13.77 -12.52 0.89
C TRP A 63 12.31 -12.56 0.44
N ILE A 64 11.46 -13.30 1.17
CA ILE A 64 10.02 -13.36 0.91
C ILE A 64 9.41 -11.95 1.10
N LEU A 65 9.68 -11.34 2.25
CA LEU A 65 9.19 -10.00 2.58
C LEU A 65 9.66 -8.97 1.55
N LEU A 66 10.93 -9.01 1.14
CA LEU A 66 11.48 -8.13 0.11
C LEU A 66 10.75 -8.29 -1.22
N ALA A 67 10.54 -9.54 -1.66
CA ALA A 67 9.85 -9.83 -2.93
C ALA A 67 8.38 -9.34 -2.89
N GLU A 68 7.68 -9.57 -1.80
CA GLU A 68 6.30 -9.10 -1.62
C GLU A 68 6.22 -7.57 -1.65
N LEU A 69 7.08 -6.88 -0.91
CA LEU A 69 7.12 -5.41 -0.87
C LEU A 69 7.47 -4.81 -2.23
N ALA A 70 8.43 -5.41 -2.95
CA ALA A 70 8.82 -4.96 -4.29
C ALA A 70 7.69 -5.14 -5.30
N LEU A 71 7.03 -6.31 -5.32
CA LEU A 71 5.87 -6.56 -6.18
C LEU A 71 4.72 -5.62 -5.84
N TRP A 72 4.50 -5.37 -4.56
CA TRP A 72 3.45 -4.47 -4.12
C TRP A 72 3.72 -3.02 -4.51
N LEU A 73 4.96 -2.55 -4.35
CA LEU A 73 5.34 -1.21 -4.80
C LEU A 73 5.13 -1.04 -6.31
N VAL A 74 5.51 -2.05 -7.11
CA VAL A 74 5.28 -2.05 -8.56
C VAL A 74 3.78 -2.00 -8.89
N ALA A 75 2.97 -2.83 -8.23
CA ALA A 75 1.52 -2.85 -8.43
C ALA A 75 0.89 -1.49 -8.09
N GLN A 76 1.29 -0.89 -6.98
CA GLN A 76 0.81 0.43 -6.57
C GLN A 76 1.25 1.51 -7.55
N PHE A 77 2.52 1.51 -7.97
CA PHE A 77 3.02 2.47 -8.96
C PHE A 77 2.17 2.47 -10.23
N PHE A 78 1.89 1.31 -10.81
CA PHE A 78 1.07 1.21 -12.03
C PHE A 78 -0.43 1.44 -11.80
N SER A 79 -0.90 1.33 -10.57
CA SER A 79 -2.30 1.62 -10.24
C SER A 79 -2.57 3.11 -10.01
N HIS A 80 -1.59 3.84 -9.49
CA HIS A 80 -1.76 5.23 -9.05
C HIS A 80 -0.73 6.19 -9.68
N GLU A 81 0.57 6.09 -9.33
CA GLU A 81 1.59 7.08 -9.65
C GLU A 81 1.85 7.22 -11.14
N TYR A 82 1.85 6.11 -11.87
CA TYR A 82 2.02 6.13 -13.32
C TYR A 82 1.02 7.10 -13.97
N PHE A 83 -0.24 7.03 -13.59
CA PHE A 83 -1.30 7.88 -14.14
C PHE A 83 -1.30 9.30 -13.56
N THR A 84 -0.68 9.48 -12.40
CA THR A 84 -0.42 10.82 -11.85
C THR A 84 0.67 11.54 -12.65
N ILE A 85 1.70 10.81 -13.09
CA ILE A 85 2.85 11.37 -13.82
C ILE A 85 2.52 11.57 -15.31
N PHE A 86 2.02 10.53 -15.97
CA PHE A 86 1.86 10.49 -17.42
C PHE A 86 0.45 10.87 -17.91
N GLY A 87 -0.50 11.00 -16.98
CA GLY A 87 -1.90 11.27 -17.34
C GLY A 87 -2.70 10.01 -17.63
N VAL A 88 -3.99 10.18 -17.88
CA VAL A 88 -4.96 9.09 -17.99
C VAL A 88 -6.10 9.45 -18.92
N SER A 89 -6.74 8.45 -19.52
CA SER A 89 -7.94 8.65 -20.35
C SER A 89 -9.14 9.10 -19.49
N ASP A 90 -10.05 9.86 -20.12
CA ASP A 90 -11.24 10.41 -19.43
C ASP A 90 -12.10 9.32 -18.78
N TRP A 91 -12.25 8.18 -19.44
CA TRP A 91 -13.02 7.04 -18.90
C TRP A 91 -12.41 6.52 -17.59
N LYS A 92 -11.10 6.28 -17.58
CA LYS A 92 -10.39 5.79 -16.38
C LYS A 92 -10.38 6.83 -15.27
N LEU A 93 -10.20 8.11 -15.62
CA LEU A 93 -10.24 9.22 -14.67
C LEU A 93 -11.60 9.32 -13.98
N LYS A 94 -12.69 9.19 -14.76
CA LYS A 94 -14.05 9.21 -14.23
C LYS A 94 -14.27 8.06 -13.25
N GLY A 95 -13.96 6.82 -13.64
CA GLY A 95 -14.11 5.65 -12.76
C GLY A 95 -13.29 5.75 -11.47
N TYR A 96 -12.06 6.26 -11.57
CA TYR A 96 -11.21 6.47 -10.41
C TYR A 96 -11.81 7.53 -9.46
N ASN A 97 -12.25 8.67 -9.99
CA ASN A 97 -12.83 9.73 -9.19
C ASN A 97 -14.17 9.32 -8.54
N GLU A 98 -14.94 8.44 -9.18
CA GLU A 98 -16.15 7.85 -8.62
C GLU A 98 -15.82 6.88 -7.48
N CYS A 99 -14.83 6.01 -7.69
CA CYS A 99 -14.38 5.03 -6.68
C CYS A 99 -13.84 5.72 -5.42
N PHE A 100 -13.08 6.79 -5.58
CA PHE A 100 -12.48 7.55 -4.46
C PHE A 100 -13.24 8.84 -4.13
N ALA A 101 -14.54 8.89 -4.47
CA ALA A 101 -15.39 10.01 -4.11
C ALA A 101 -15.56 10.09 -2.58
N GLY A 102 -15.28 11.25 -2.02
CA GLY A 102 -15.43 11.49 -0.58
C GLY A 102 -14.22 11.10 0.28
N THR A 103 -13.18 10.47 -0.28
CA THR A 103 -11.93 10.27 0.45
C THR A 103 -11.14 11.57 0.60
N VAL A 104 -10.27 11.62 1.61
CA VAL A 104 -9.43 12.79 1.88
C VAL A 104 -8.34 12.91 0.83
N LYS A 105 -8.28 14.03 0.12
CA LYS A 105 -7.26 14.34 -0.88
C LYS A 105 -6.37 15.49 -0.41
N LEU A 106 -5.05 15.33 -0.54
CA LEU A 106 -4.07 16.37 -0.22
C LEU A 106 -3.92 17.39 -1.37
N PHE A 107 -4.17 16.96 -2.60
CA PHE A 107 -4.03 17.78 -3.80
C PHE A 107 -5.37 17.96 -4.50
N PRO A 108 -5.58 19.06 -5.22
CA PRO A 108 -6.81 19.29 -5.96
C PRO A 108 -7.00 18.25 -7.06
N VAL A 109 -8.25 17.91 -7.35
CA VAL A 109 -8.61 16.97 -8.42
C VAL A 109 -8.14 17.52 -9.77
N SER A 110 -7.47 16.71 -10.56
CA SER A 110 -7.02 17.05 -11.91
C SER A 110 -8.05 16.60 -12.96
N LYS A 111 -8.07 17.30 -14.10
CA LYS A 111 -8.90 16.93 -15.26
C LYS A 111 -8.21 15.90 -16.18
N THR A 112 -6.93 15.62 -15.98
CA THR A 112 -6.13 14.79 -16.89
C THR A 112 -5.26 13.75 -16.18
N ARG A 113 -5.21 13.78 -14.83
CA ARG A 113 -4.32 12.94 -14.02
C ARG A 113 -5.07 12.35 -12.85
N LEU A 114 -4.72 11.12 -12.46
CA LEU A 114 -5.18 10.55 -11.20
C LEU A 114 -4.45 11.25 -10.05
N ILE A 115 -5.19 11.62 -9.01
CA ILE A 115 -4.62 12.19 -7.79
C ILE A 115 -4.90 11.21 -6.66
N PRO A 116 -3.87 10.51 -6.13
CA PRO A 116 -4.03 9.61 -5.01
C PRO A 116 -4.59 10.33 -3.79
N ASP A 117 -5.42 9.65 -3.03
CA ASP A 117 -5.89 10.17 -1.75
C ASP A 117 -4.83 10.04 -0.65
N LEU A 118 -5.09 10.67 0.50
CA LEU A 118 -4.18 10.65 1.64
C LEU A 118 -3.83 9.22 2.10
N TYR A 119 -4.83 8.34 2.08
CA TYR A 119 -4.64 6.95 2.52
C TYR A 119 -3.60 6.21 1.66
N HIS A 120 -3.71 6.33 0.31
CA HIS A 120 -2.79 5.67 -0.61
C HIS A 120 -1.40 6.30 -0.61
N ILE A 121 -1.31 7.62 -0.40
CA ILE A 121 0.00 8.29 -0.23
C ILE A 121 0.74 7.72 1.00
N ILE A 122 0.07 7.60 2.15
CA ILE A 122 0.65 7.02 3.36
C ILE A 122 1.00 5.54 3.13
N LEU A 123 0.12 4.78 2.47
CA LEU A 123 0.37 3.38 2.12
C LEU A 123 1.67 3.22 1.33
N HIS A 124 1.87 4.04 0.29
CA HIS A 124 3.09 4.02 -0.52
C HIS A 124 4.35 4.35 0.27
N LEU A 125 4.28 5.36 1.14
CA LEU A 125 5.41 5.73 1.99
C LEU A 125 5.78 4.60 2.96
N LEU A 126 4.80 3.88 3.51
CA LEU A 126 5.03 2.74 4.40
C LEU A 126 5.65 1.56 3.64
N ILE A 127 5.14 1.23 2.44
CA ILE A 127 5.73 0.18 1.59
C ILE A 127 7.18 0.52 1.24
N LEU A 128 7.44 1.76 0.82
CA LEU A 128 8.78 2.20 0.46
C LEU A 128 9.74 2.16 1.64
N ALA A 129 9.30 2.62 2.82
CA ALA A 129 10.11 2.60 4.04
C ALA A 129 10.47 1.16 4.45
N ASP A 130 9.50 0.24 4.43
CA ASP A 130 9.71 -1.16 4.77
C ASP A 130 10.63 -1.85 3.75
N LEU A 131 10.42 -1.59 2.45
CA LEU A 131 11.27 -2.10 1.38
C LEU A 131 12.73 -1.64 1.54
N VAL A 132 12.94 -0.35 1.82
CA VAL A 132 14.30 0.20 2.02
C VAL A 132 14.98 -0.43 3.23
N LEU A 133 14.30 -0.52 4.38
CA LEU A 133 14.86 -1.10 5.59
C LEU A 133 15.18 -2.60 5.40
N THR A 134 14.28 -3.34 4.74
CA THR A 134 14.48 -4.76 4.45
C THR A 134 15.63 -4.96 3.46
N SER A 135 15.75 -4.08 2.45
CA SER A 135 16.89 -4.08 1.51
C SER A 135 18.22 -3.82 2.22
N ILE A 136 18.28 -2.83 3.11
CA ILE A 136 19.50 -2.52 3.88
C ILE A 136 19.93 -3.74 4.72
N LEU A 137 18.98 -4.48 5.30
CA LEU A 137 19.29 -5.68 6.08
C LEU A 137 20.04 -6.75 5.26
N LEU A 138 19.86 -6.81 3.94
CA LEU A 138 20.58 -7.75 3.08
C LEU A 138 22.07 -7.43 2.95
N PHE A 139 22.43 -6.15 3.05
CA PHE A 139 23.83 -5.69 2.90
C PHE A 139 24.58 -5.54 4.22
N VAL A 140 23.87 -5.56 5.35
CA VAL A 140 24.46 -5.39 6.70
C VAL A 140 24.77 -6.74 7.36
N ASN A 141 24.17 -7.81 6.87
CA ASN A 141 24.40 -9.19 7.26
C ASN A 141 25.09 -9.91 6.10
#